data_42f9e20eb20444a0c10550b927b4b52f
#
_entry.id   42f9e20eb20444a0c10550b927b4b52f
#
_cell.length_a   1.000
_cell.length_b   1.000
_cell.length_c   1.000
_cell.angle_alpha   90.00
_cell.angle_beta   90.00
_cell.angle_gamma   90.00
#
_symmetry.space_group_name_H-M   'P 1'
#
loop_
_entity.id
_entity.type
_entity.pdbx_description
1 polymer ?
#
loop_
_entity_poly.entity_id
_entity_poly.type
_entity_poly.pdbx_seq_one_letter_code
_entity_poly.pdbx_strand_id
1 'polypeptide(L)'
;MSLSRRSALLLALIVLSLAAAACADKKAPPVVVGPAPDSFRVAFETSRGTFVVEVTRAWAPRGADRVHELVAEGFFDENRFFRVLPNFIAQFGANGDKKRNETWEEKKIADDPVLQSNKRGTLVFASDGPDSRTHQLFLNLKDNPSLDTQGFAPLGRVVEGVAIVDSIYDDYGESPSYHLIATLGNSYLQRMFPKLDYIKTARIVGGATR
;
A
#
# COMPACT_ATOMS: atom_id res chain seq x y z
N MET A 1 -20.30 79.44 10.32
CA MET A 1 -20.90 78.34 11.07
C MET A 1 -20.26 77.04 10.61
N SER A 2 -19.42 76.46 11.44
CA SER A 2 -18.58 75.31 11.14
C SER A 2 -19.38 74.04 11.31
N LEU A 3 -19.44 73.17 10.31
CA LEU A 3 -19.92 71.79 10.44
C LEU A 3 -18.72 70.83 10.44
N SER A 4 -18.71 70.12 11.48
CA SER A 4 -17.61 69.33 12.01
C SER A 4 -17.15 68.19 11.11
N ARG A 5 -15.83 68.08 10.97
CA ARG A 5 -15.09 67.01 10.25
C ARG A 5 -15.05 65.65 11.01
N ARG A 6 -16.10 65.28 11.73
CA ARG A 6 -16.10 64.09 12.60
C ARG A 6 -16.97 62.91 12.14
N SER A 7 -17.59 62.96 10.97
CA SER A 7 -18.51 61.89 10.52
C SER A 7 -18.04 61.07 9.31
N ALA A 8 -16.80 61.25 8.84
CA ALA A 8 -16.31 60.56 7.65
C ALA A 8 -15.30 59.44 7.94
N LEU A 9 -15.13 59.03 9.21
CA LEU A 9 -14.10 58.04 9.62
C LEU A 9 -14.65 56.72 10.19
N LEU A 10 -15.96 56.47 10.01
CA LEU A 10 -16.62 55.29 10.60
C LEU A 10 -17.22 54.29 9.59
N LEU A 11 -16.93 54.43 8.29
CA LEU A 11 -17.48 53.54 7.26
C LEU A 11 -16.43 52.76 6.42
N ALA A 12 -15.16 52.71 6.87
CA ALA A 12 -14.12 52.02 6.13
C ALA A 12 -13.55 50.79 6.86
N LEU A 13 -14.28 50.17 7.81
CA LEU A 13 -13.75 49.08 8.66
C LEU A 13 -14.62 47.81 8.69
N ILE A 14 -15.52 47.62 7.75
CA ILE A 14 -16.33 46.40 7.69
C ILE A 14 -16.39 45.91 6.23
N VAL A 15 -15.32 45.44 5.65
CA VAL A 15 -15.31 44.41 4.58
C VAL A 15 -13.89 43.83 4.49
N LEU A 16 -13.42 43.23 5.57
CA LEU A 16 -12.32 42.27 5.51
C LEU A 16 -12.74 41.02 6.30
N SER A 17 -13.85 40.42 5.89
CA SER A 17 -14.35 39.20 6.43
C SER A 17 -14.03 38.06 5.48
N LEU A 18 -13.10 37.20 5.91
CA LEU A 18 -13.12 35.75 5.82
C LEU A 18 -13.47 35.15 4.44
N ALA A 19 -12.51 35.10 3.57
CA ALA A 19 -12.38 33.98 2.65
C ALA A 19 -11.44 32.95 3.29
N ALA A 20 -11.81 32.39 4.43
CA ALA A 20 -11.29 31.10 4.86
C ALA A 20 -11.92 30.05 3.94
N ALA A 21 -11.28 29.80 2.80
CA ALA A 21 -11.59 28.66 1.97
C ALA A 21 -11.41 27.41 2.83
N ALA A 22 -12.52 26.84 3.29
CA ALA A 22 -12.56 25.51 3.86
C ALA A 22 -12.04 24.55 2.78
N CYS A 23 -10.79 24.12 2.90
CA CYS A 23 -10.31 22.89 2.29
C CYS A 23 -11.07 21.75 2.95
N ALA A 24 -12.33 21.55 2.55
CA ALA A 24 -13.04 20.31 2.81
C ALA A 24 -12.26 19.24 2.05
N ASP A 25 -11.63 18.34 2.79
CA ASP A 25 -11.14 17.07 2.26
C ASP A 25 -12.30 16.42 1.48
N LYS A 26 -12.33 16.64 0.18
CA LYS A 26 -13.22 15.91 -0.71
C LYS A 26 -12.68 14.49 -0.75
N LYS A 27 -13.17 13.65 0.16
CA LYS A 27 -13.02 12.20 0.08
C LYS A 27 -13.36 11.81 -1.35
N ALA A 28 -12.35 11.38 -2.11
CA ALA A 28 -12.57 10.93 -3.47
C ALA A 28 -13.70 9.89 -3.48
N PRO A 29 -14.61 9.92 -4.46
CA PRO A 29 -15.67 8.92 -4.55
C PRO A 29 -15.03 7.53 -4.58
N PRO A 30 -15.69 6.51 -4.02
CA PRO A 30 -15.16 5.15 -4.03
C PRO A 30 -14.86 4.76 -5.48
N VAL A 31 -13.61 4.38 -5.74
CA VAL A 31 -13.21 3.88 -7.05
C VAL A 31 -13.88 2.53 -7.21
N VAL A 32 -14.89 2.45 -8.08
CA VAL A 32 -15.48 1.16 -8.49
C VAL A 32 -14.47 0.50 -9.39
N VAL A 33 -13.66 -0.37 -8.82
CA VAL A 33 -12.65 -1.11 -9.57
C VAL A 33 -13.32 -2.39 -10.07
N GLY A 34 -13.50 -2.50 -11.39
CA GLY A 34 -13.86 -3.74 -12.05
C GLY A 34 -12.71 -4.75 -12.02
N PRO A 35 -12.84 -5.90 -12.70
CA PRO A 35 -11.73 -6.85 -12.83
C PRO A 35 -10.48 -6.14 -13.35
N ALA A 36 -9.31 -6.51 -12.81
CA ALA A 36 -8.04 -5.96 -13.25
C ALA A 36 -7.80 -6.24 -14.74
N PRO A 37 -7.01 -5.40 -15.44
CA PRO A 37 -6.50 -5.72 -16.77
C PRO A 37 -5.73 -7.05 -16.78
N ASP A 38 -5.59 -7.68 -17.94
CA ASP A 38 -4.83 -8.93 -18.08
C ASP A 38 -3.37 -8.81 -17.62
N SER A 39 -2.81 -7.62 -17.78
CA SER A 39 -1.50 -7.24 -17.22
C SER A 39 -1.50 -5.76 -16.86
N PHE A 40 -0.89 -5.43 -15.72
CA PHE A 40 -0.67 -4.04 -15.30
C PHE A 40 0.61 -3.93 -14.46
N ARG A 41 1.14 -2.72 -14.39
CA ARG A 41 2.34 -2.44 -13.60
C ARG A 41 2.00 -1.58 -12.41
N VAL A 42 2.62 -1.90 -11.29
CA VAL A 42 2.53 -1.11 -10.05
C VAL A 42 3.92 -0.60 -9.72
N ALA A 43 4.08 0.72 -9.67
CA ALA A 43 5.27 1.35 -9.13
C ALA A 43 5.10 1.53 -7.61
N PHE A 44 6.05 1.00 -6.85
CA PHE A 44 6.19 1.18 -5.42
C PHE A 44 7.33 2.16 -5.16
N GLU A 45 7.01 3.41 -4.85
CA GLU A 45 7.98 4.38 -4.38
C GLU A 45 8.25 4.12 -2.90
N THR A 46 9.48 3.83 -2.54
CA THR A 46 9.85 3.49 -1.15
C THR A 46 10.87 4.47 -0.57
N SER A 47 11.20 4.31 0.70
CA SER A 47 12.31 5.02 1.37
C SER A 47 13.68 4.71 0.75
N ARG A 48 13.84 3.59 0.01
CA ARG A 48 15.09 3.17 -0.66
C ARG A 48 15.15 3.53 -2.13
N GLY A 49 14.04 3.90 -2.74
CA GLY A 49 13.90 4.14 -4.18
C GLY A 49 12.66 3.46 -4.72
N THR A 50 12.54 3.40 -6.04
CA THR A 50 11.36 2.84 -6.70
C THR A 50 11.66 1.47 -7.28
N PHE A 51 10.74 0.52 -7.09
CA PHE A 51 10.69 -0.72 -7.84
C PHE A 51 9.33 -0.87 -8.52
N VAL A 52 9.29 -1.62 -9.63
CA VAL A 52 8.06 -1.85 -10.39
C VAL A 52 7.76 -3.34 -10.44
N VAL A 53 6.53 -3.69 -10.10
CA VAL A 53 5.99 -5.05 -10.24
C VAL A 53 5.07 -5.10 -11.45
N GLU A 54 5.28 -6.06 -12.34
CA GLU A 54 4.31 -6.43 -13.36
C GLU A 54 3.43 -7.55 -12.82
N VAL A 55 2.13 -7.26 -12.72
CA VAL A 55 1.09 -8.21 -12.32
C VAL A 55 0.50 -8.83 -13.58
N THR A 56 0.39 -10.15 -13.60
CA THR A 56 -0.19 -10.93 -14.69
C THR A 56 -1.44 -11.65 -14.18
N ARG A 57 -2.62 -11.17 -14.56
CA ARG A 57 -3.90 -11.65 -14.04
C ARG A 57 -4.09 -13.17 -14.24
N ALA A 58 -3.61 -13.72 -15.36
CA ALA A 58 -3.70 -15.14 -15.64
C ALA A 58 -2.91 -16.04 -14.65
N TRP A 59 -1.96 -15.50 -13.89
CA TRP A 59 -1.21 -16.27 -12.89
C TRP A 59 -2.03 -16.54 -11.62
N ALA A 60 -2.78 -15.51 -11.17
CA ALA A 60 -3.60 -15.58 -9.96
C ALA A 60 -4.72 -14.51 -10.07
N PRO A 61 -5.82 -14.79 -10.77
CA PRO A 61 -6.82 -13.78 -11.14
C PRO A 61 -7.47 -13.09 -9.94
N ARG A 62 -7.80 -13.83 -8.87
CA ARG A 62 -8.39 -13.23 -7.66
C ARG A 62 -7.39 -12.35 -6.93
N GLY A 63 -6.14 -12.79 -6.84
CA GLY A 63 -5.04 -12.01 -6.28
C GLY A 63 -4.75 -10.74 -7.08
N ALA A 64 -4.72 -10.82 -8.41
CA ALA A 64 -4.50 -9.68 -9.29
C ALA A 64 -5.62 -8.63 -9.15
N ASP A 65 -6.88 -9.06 -9.16
CA ASP A 65 -8.03 -8.19 -8.96
C ASP A 65 -7.95 -7.47 -7.59
N ARG A 66 -7.59 -8.20 -6.52
CA ARG A 66 -7.43 -7.65 -5.19
C ARG A 66 -6.27 -6.64 -5.09
N VAL A 67 -5.10 -6.93 -5.66
CA VAL A 67 -3.99 -5.96 -5.66
C VAL A 67 -4.35 -4.71 -6.45
N HIS A 68 -5.04 -4.85 -7.58
CA HIS A 68 -5.51 -3.71 -8.36
C HIS A 68 -6.43 -2.79 -7.54
N GLU A 69 -7.38 -3.37 -6.81
CA GLU A 69 -8.29 -2.66 -5.90
C GLU A 69 -7.53 -1.95 -4.77
N LEU A 70 -6.63 -2.66 -4.07
CA LEU A 70 -5.84 -2.10 -2.97
C LEU A 70 -4.95 -0.93 -3.42
N VAL A 71 -4.32 -1.04 -4.60
CA VAL A 71 -3.48 0.03 -5.17
C VAL A 71 -4.34 1.21 -5.58
N ALA A 72 -5.49 0.98 -6.21
CA ALA A 72 -6.40 2.05 -6.63
C ALA A 72 -6.92 2.87 -5.43
N GLU A 73 -7.14 2.21 -4.27
CA GLU A 73 -7.54 2.88 -3.03
C GLU A 73 -6.35 3.48 -2.24
N GLY A 74 -5.12 3.36 -2.74
CA GLY A 74 -3.92 3.82 -2.03
C GLY A 74 -3.70 3.09 -0.69
N PHE A 75 -4.11 1.81 -0.60
CA PHE A 75 -3.99 1.04 0.65
C PHE A 75 -2.54 0.86 1.08
N PHE A 76 -1.61 0.74 0.14
CA PHE A 76 -0.19 0.51 0.45
C PHE A 76 0.59 1.79 0.78
N ASP A 77 -0.01 2.98 0.71
CA ASP A 77 0.68 4.22 1.07
C ASP A 77 1.06 4.20 2.56
N GLU A 78 2.28 4.63 2.88
CA GLU A 78 2.88 4.61 4.21
C GLU A 78 3.00 3.22 4.88
N ASN A 79 2.84 2.14 4.09
CA ASN A 79 3.01 0.77 4.59
C ASN A 79 4.49 0.46 4.84
N ARG A 80 4.80 -0.15 5.97
CA ARG A 80 6.15 -0.60 6.29
C ARG A 80 6.37 -2.05 5.90
N PHE A 81 7.62 -2.37 5.52
CA PHE A 81 8.09 -3.75 5.40
C PHE A 81 8.32 -4.28 6.81
N PHE A 82 7.27 -4.78 7.44
CA PHE A 82 7.28 -5.11 8.87
C PHE A 82 7.91 -6.46 9.20
N ARG A 83 8.10 -7.33 8.19
CA ARG A 83 8.78 -8.63 8.33
C ARG A 83 9.69 -8.86 7.14
N VAL A 84 10.99 -8.75 7.37
CA VAL A 84 12.00 -8.96 6.32
C VAL A 84 12.99 -10.00 6.79
N LEU A 85 12.98 -11.15 6.12
CA LEU A 85 13.87 -12.26 6.42
C LEU A 85 14.85 -12.43 5.27
N PRO A 86 16.16 -12.19 5.50
CA PRO A 86 17.19 -12.33 4.49
C PRO A 86 17.13 -13.71 3.83
N ASN A 87 17.31 -13.76 2.53
CA ASN A 87 17.23 -15.01 1.76
C ASN A 87 15.89 -15.76 1.93
N PHE A 88 14.80 -15.03 2.19
CA PHE A 88 13.45 -15.58 2.21
C PHE A 88 12.45 -14.61 1.63
N ILE A 89 11.87 -13.68 2.41
CA ILE A 89 10.83 -12.76 1.95
C ILE A 89 10.96 -11.36 2.56
N ALA A 90 10.34 -10.37 1.90
CA ALA A 90 10.03 -9.05 2.44
C ALA A 90 8.51 -8.84 2.43
N GLN A 91 7.89 -8.79 3.61
CA GLN A 91 6.43 -8.75 3.79
C GLN A 91 5.96 -7.34 4.20
N PHE A 92 4.85 -6.91 3.60
CA PHE A 92 4.18 -5.63 3.84
C PHE A 92 2.66 -5.79 3.70
N GLY A 93 1.91 -4.69 3.79
CA GLY A 93 0.46 -4.73 3.63
C GLY A 93 -0.30 -4.59 4.95
N ALA A 94 0.38 -4.17 6.02
CA ALA A 94 -0.27 -3.70 7.24
C ALA A 94 -0.35 -2.17 7.19
N ASN A 95 -1.54 -1.61 6.95
CA ASN A 95 -1.71 -0.16 6.84
C ASN A 95 -1.52 0.52 8.20
N GLY A 96 -0.97 1.74 8.18
CA GLY A 96 -0.80 2.57 9.37
C GLY A 96 -2.10 3.05 10.01
N ASP A 97 -3.21 2.99 9.27
CA ASP A 97 -4.58 3.25 9.76
C ASP A 97 -5.27 1.94 10.12
N LYS A 98 -5.55 1.77 11.42
CA LYS A 98 -6.24 0.61 11.99
C LYS A 98 -7.56 0.31 11.28
N LYS A 99 -8.39 1.33 10.99
CA LYS A 99 -9.71 1.12 10.37
C LYS A 99 -9.60 0.54 8.96
N ARG A 100 -8.55 0.90 8.22
CA ARG A 100 -8.29 0.34 6.90
C ARG A 100 -7.93 -1.14 7.00
N ASN A 101 -7.10 -1.53 7.96
CA ASN A 101 -6.78 -2.95 8.19
C ASN A 101 -8.05 -3.73 8.53
N GLU A 102 -8.85 -3.29 9.52
CA GLU A 102 -10.09 -3.95 9.93
C GLU A 102 -11.05 -4.14 8.75
N THR A 103 -11.23 -3.09 7.93
CA THR A 103 -12.11 -3.16 6.74
C THR A 103 -11.65 -4.20 5.73
N TRP A 104 -10.33 -4.35 5.54
CA TRP A 104 -9.78 -5.26 4.53
C TRP A 104 -9.58 -6.68 5.07
N GLU A 105 -9.42 -6.89 6.36
CA GLU A 105 -9.35 -8.22 6.97
C GLU A 105 -10.65 -9.02 6.83
N GLU A 106 -11.79 -8.34 6.79
CA GLU A 106 -13.09 -8.98 6.56
C GLU A 106 -13.30 -9.41 5.10
N LYS A 107 -12.52 -8.84 4.17
CA LYS A 107 -12.66 -9.08 2.74
C LYS A 107 -11.76 -10.22 2.26
N LYS A 108 -11.93 -11.41 2.76
CA LYS A 108 -11.18 -12.60 2.31
C LYS A 108 -11.44 -12.93 0.86
N ILE A 109 -10.44 -13.44 0.17
CA ILE A 109 -10.56 -13.99 -1.19
C ILE A 109 -10.18 -15.47 -1.20
N ALA A 110 -10.89 -16.25 -2.00
CA ALA A 110 -10.57 -17.65 -2.23
C ALA A 110 -9.19 -17.80 -2.88
N ASP A 111 -8.54 -18.93 -2.64
CA ASP A 111 -7.20 -19.18 -3.19
C ASP A 111 -7.22 -19.31 -4.71
N ASP A 112 -6.17 -18.81 -5.33
CA ASP A 112 -5.84 -19.08 -6.72
C ASP A 112 -4.95 -20.33 -6.80
N PRO A 113 -5.03 -21.12 -7.89
CA PRO A 113 -4.10 -22.22 -8.09
C PRO A 113 -2.66 -21.70 -8.27
N VAL A 114 -1.68 -22.43 -7.79
CA VAL A 114 -0.26 -22.11 -7.97
C VAL A 114 0.15 -22.48 -9.40
N LEU A 115 0.13 -21.50 -10.29
CA LEU A 115 0.50 -21.66 -11.70
C LEU A 115 1.94 -21.25 -12.00
N GLN A 116 2.57 -20.52 -11.09
CA GLN A 116 3.96 -20.06 -11.17
C GLN A 116 4.70 -20.46 -9.91
N SER A 117 6.00 -20.75 -10.02
CA SER A 117 6.84 -21.01 -8.87
C SER A 117 7.24 -19.71 -8.14
N ASN A 118 7.41 -19.81 -6.85
CA ASN A 118 7.87 -18.74 -5.95
C ASN A 118 9.35 -18.43 -6.16
N LYS A 119 9.68 -17.89 -7.33
CA LYS A 119 11.04 -17.45 -7.68
C LYS A 119 11.35 -16.09 -7.09
N ARG A 120 12.65 -15.79 -6.95
CA ARG A 120 13.12 -14.48 -6.54
C ARG A 120 12.46 -13.36 -7.35
N GLY A 121 11.96 -12.34 -6.66
CA GLY A 121 11.28 -11.19 -7.23
C GLY A 121 9.79 -11.38 -7.46
N THR A 122 9.19 -12.55 -7.22
CA THR A 122 7.74 -12.71 -7.35
C THR A 122 6.99 -12.08 -6.19
N LEU A 123 5.82 -11.48 -6.50
CA LEU A 123 4.87 -10.91 -5.55
C LEU A 123 3.75 -11.91 -5.25
N VAL A 124 3.44 -12.09 -3.97
CA VAL A 124 2.55 -13.15 -3.48
C VAL A 124 1.71 -12.63 -2.32
N PHE A 125 0.48 -13.10 -2.16
CA PHE A 125 -0.30 -12.86 -0.94
C PHE A 125 0.20 -13.73 0.22
N ALA A 126 0.33 -13.11 1.39
CA ALA A 126 0.40 -13.85 2.65
C ALA A 126 -0.99 -14.42 3.00
N SER A 127 -1.02 -15.56 3.69
CA SER A 127 -2.23 -16.23 4.16
C SER A 127 -1.96 -16.99 5.45
N ASP A 128 -3.00 -17.15 6.28
CA ASP A 128 -2.98 -17.93 7.53
C ASP A 128 -3.70 -19.28 7.36
N GLY A 129 -3.83 -19.76 6.13
CA GLY A 129 -4.50 -20.99 5.75
C GLY A 129 -5.36 -20.83 4.49
N PRO A 130 -6.09 -21.85 4.08
CA PRO A 130 -6.93 -21.81 2.89
C PRO A 130 -7.94 -20.65 2.91
N ASP A 131 -8.10 -19.98 1.78
CA ASP A 131 -9.08 -18.90 1.55
C ASP A 131 -9.02 -17.76 2.56
N SER A 132 -7.82 -17.49 3.13
CA SER A 132 -7.62 -16.46 4.16
C SER A 132 -6.91 -15.20 3.67
N ARG A 133 -6.56 -15.12 2.38
CA ARG A 133 -5.87 -13.98 1.79
C ARG A 133 -6.72 -12.72 1.87
N THR A 134 -6.14 -11.59 2.28
CA THR A 134 -6.83 -10.30 2.41
C THR A 134 -6.07 -9.15 1.75
N HIS A 135 -5.03 -8.62 2.39
CA HIS A 135 -4.31 -7.42 1.98
C HIS A 135 -2.79 -7.48 2.20
N GLN A 136 -2.28 -8.49 2.91
CA GLN A 136 -0.84 -8.62 3.13
C GLN A 136 -0.16 -9.31 1.95
N LEU A 137 0.98 -8.78 1.56
CA LEU A 137 1.78 -9.27 0.44
C LEU A 137 3.23 -9.49 0.87
N PHE A 138 3.93 -10.34 0.16
CA PHE A 138 5.37 -10.45 0.27
C PHE A 138 6.06 -10.56 -1.09
N LEU A 139 7.31 -10.11 -1.12
CA LEU A 139 8.24 -10.32 -2.22
C LEU A 139 9.18 -11.45 -1.86
N ASN A 140 9.40 -12.38 -2.77
CA ASN A 140 10.41 -13.42 -2.62
C ASN A 140 11.80 -12.84 -2.84
N LEU A 141 12.69 -12.93 -1.82
CA LEU A 141 14.09 -12.46 -1.91
C LEU A 141 15.03 -13.51 -2.48
N LYS A 142 14.57 -14.75 -2.60
CA LYS A 142 15.23 -15.85 -3.32
C LYS A 142 14.18 -16.77 -3.94
N ASP A 143 14.64 -17.86 -4.57
CA ASP A 143 13.75 -18.94 -5.02
C ASP A 143 13.29 -19.75 -3.80
N ASN A 144 11.99 -19.81 -3.59
CA ASN A 144 11.33 -20.47 -2.46
C ASN A 144 10.32 -21.54 -2.95
N PRO A 145 10.76 -22.62 -3.65
CA PRO A 145 9.84 -23.58 -4.26
C PRO A 145 8.99 -24.35 -3.25
N SER A 146 9.38 -24.40 -1.99
CA SER A 146 8.56 -25.00 -0.92
C SER A 146 7.23 -24.25 -0.70
N LEU A 147 7.14 -22.97 -1.05
CA LEU A 147 5.90 -22.19 -0.96
C LEU A 147 4.87 -22.62 -2.00
N ASP A 148 5.32 -23.21 -3.13
CA ASP A 148 4.44 -23.68 -4.19
C ASP A 148 3.50 -24.79 -3.67
N THR A 149 4.05 -25.72 -2.90
CA THR A 149 3.30 -26.84 -2.31
C THR A 149 2.42 -26.41 -1.12
N GLN A 150 2.65 -25.21 -0.59
CA GLN A 150 1.87 -24.63 0.51
C GLN A 150 0.71 -23.75 0.00
N GLY A 151 0.53 -23.64 -1.33
CA GLY A 151 -0.59 -22.89 -1.92
C GLY A 151 -0.32 -21.39 -2.12
N PHE A 152 0.90 -20.91 -1.94
CA PHE A 152 1.26 -19.51 -2.19
C PHE A 152 1.40 -19.24 -3.68
N ALA A 153 0.37 -18.66 -4.30
CA ALA A 153 0.29 -18.40 -5.73
C ALA A 153 0.91 -17.03 -6.10
N PRO A 154 2.02 -16.98 -6.84
CA PRO A 154 2.55 -15.73 -7.38
C PRO A 154 1.55 -15.08 -8.35
N LEU A 155 1.41 -13.74 -8.24
CA LEU A 155 0.52 -12.95 -9.08
C LEU A 155 1.26 -11.96 -10.01
N GLY A 156 2.54 -11.77 -9.78
CA GLY A 156 3.40 -10.87 -10.54
C GLY A 156 4.86 -10.99 -10.14
N ARG A 157 5.68 -10.16 -10.75
CA ARG A 157 7.13 -10.13 -10.49
C ARG A 157 7.70 -8.72 -10.60
N VAL A 158 8.77 -8.47 -9.89
CA VAL A 158 9.57 -7.25 -10.04
C VAL A 158 10.23 -7.25 -11.42
N VAL A 159 9.98 -6.20 -12.19
CA VAL A 159 10.53 -6.00 -13.53
C VAL A 159 11.55 -4.86 -13.58
N GLU A 160 11.50 -3.95 -12.61
CA GLU A 160 12.45 -2.85 -12.45
C GLU A 160 12.78 -2.66 -10.96
N GLY A 161 14.01 -2.24 -10.65
CA GLY A 161 14.40 -1.88 -9.28
C GLY A 161 14.64 -3.07 -8.34
N VAL A 162 15.04 -4.24 -8.85
CA VAL A 162 15.35 -5.43 -8.01
C VAL A 162 16.37 -5.09 -6.91
N ALA A 163 17.39 -4.27 -7.20
CA ALA A 163 18.38 -3.84 -6.22
C ALA A 163 17.77 -3.01 -5.07
N ILE A 164 16.67 -2.30 -5.31
CA ILE A 164 15.93 -1.58 -4.27
C ILE A 164 15.28 -2.60 -3.32
N VAL A 165 14.67 -3.65 -3.85
CA VAL A 165 14.07 -4.73 -3.05
C VAL A 165 15.13 -5.41 -2.18
N ASP A 166 16.32 -5.67 -2.71
CA ASP A 166 17.44 -6.28 -1.98
C ASP A 166 18.01 -5.37 -0.88
N SER A 167 17.79 -4.06 -0.96
CA SER A 167 18.30 -3.08 0.00
C SER A 167 17.35 -2.78 1.15
N ILE A 168 16.17 -3.40 1.18
CA ILE A 168 15.19 -3.22 2.26
C ILE A 168 15.81 -3.69 3.57
N TYR A 169 15.70 -2.84 4.61
CA TYR A 169 16.27 -3.10 5.93
C TYR A 169 15.68 -4.35 6.60
N ASP A 170 16.55 -5.26 7.04
CA ASP A 170 16.19 -6.60 7.48
C ASP A 170 16.64 -6.97 8.91
N ASP A 171 17.43 -6.10 9.60
CA ASP A 171 17.96 -6.42 10.95
C ASP A 171 16.85 -6.63 12.01
N TYR A 172 15.63 -6.17 11.77
CA TYR A 172 14.51 -6.41 12.68
C TYR A 172 13.84 -7.77 12.46
N GLY A 173 14.09 -8.42 11.32
CA GLY A 173 13.54 -9.74 11.01
C GLY A 173 12.02 -9.80 11.10
N GLU A 174 11.51 -10.57 12.05
CA GLU A 174 10.08 -10.71 12.37
C GLU A 174 9.72 -10.20 13.78
N SER A 175 10.58 -9.34 14.36
CA SER A 175 10.33 -8.72 15.68
C SER A 175 9.09 -7.80 15.74
N PRO A 176 8.70 -7.08 14.66
CA PRO A 176 7.46 -6.32 14.67
C PRO A 176 6.24 -7.22 14.77
N SER A 177 5.41 -7.01 15.79
CA SER A 177 4.17 -7.78 16.01
C SER A 177 3.04 -7.28 15.12
N TYR A 178 2.49 -8.14 14.25
CA TYR A 178 1.33 -7.78 13.42
C TYR A 178 0.12 -7.36 14.27
N HIS A 179 -0.14 -8.02 15.40
CA HIS A 179 -1.22 -7.64 16.33
C HIS A 179 -1.07 -6.20 16.83
N LEU A 180 0.15 -5.78 17.17
CA LEU A 180 0.40 -4.40 17.61
C LEU A 180 0.34 -3.41 16.45
N ILE A 181 0.69 -3.81 15.22
CA ILE A 181 0.51 -2.98 14.02
C ILE A 181 -0.98 -2.76 13.76
N ALA A 182 -1.78 -3.82 13.78
CA ALA A 182 -3.23 -3.74 13.58
C ALA A 182 -3.92 -2.87 14.63
N THR A 183 -3.40 -2.83 15.87
CA THR A 183 -4.00 -2.10 16.99
C THR A 183 -3.51 -0.66 17.11
N LEU A 184 -2.20 -0.42 16.91
CA LEU A 184 -1.54 0.86 17.18
C LEU A 184 -1.05 1.57 15.90
N GLY A 185 -1.08 0.88 14.76
CA GLY A 185 -0.67 1.42 13.47
C GLY A 185 0.80 1.81 13.40
N ASN A 186 1.09 2.76 12.52
CA ASN A 186 2.45 3.23 12.28
C ASN A 186 3.12 3.86 13.51
N SER A 187 2.36 4.37 14.49
CA SER A 187 2.93 4.93 15.71
C SER A 187 3.74 3.92 16.51
N TYR A 188 3.30 2.67 16.53
CA TYR A 188 4.05 1.56 17.12
C TYR A 188 5.36 1.30 16.37
N LEU A 189 5.29 1.16 15.05
CA LEU A 189 6.45 0.86 14.22
C LEU A 189 7.48 2.00 14.23
N GLN A 190 7.03 3.25 14.14
CA GLN A 190 7.93 4.42 14.17
C GLN A 190 8.70 4.52 15.50
N ARG A 191 8.05 4.20 16.61
CA ARG A 191 8.68 4.28 17.94
C ARG A 191 9.61 3.10 18.22
N MET A 192 9.18 1.88 17.89
CA MET A 192 9.90 0.66 18.28
C MET A 192 10.88 0.18 17.20
N PHE A 193 10.61 0.50 15.93
CA PHE A 193 11.34 0.01 14.76
C PHE A 193 11.62 1.14 13.75
N PRO A 194 12.31 2.23 14.17
CA PRO A 194 12.44 3.46 13.38
C PRO A 194 13.22 3.30 12.06
N LYS A 195 13.99 2.22 11.90
CA LYS A 195 14.77 1.95 10.69
C LYS A 195 14.00 1.15 9.63
N LEU A 196 12.76 0.70 9.91
CA LEU A 196 11.97 -0.01 8.90
C LEU A 196 11.80 0.84 7.66
N ASP A 197 12.13 0.26 6.52
CA ASP A 197 11.79 0.85 5.24
C ASP A 197 10.28 0.79 4.99
N TYR A 198 9.79 1.71 4.17
CA TYR A 198 8.37 1.84 3.91
C TYR A 198 8.07 2.25 2.47
N ILE A 199 6.88 1.92 2.04
CA ILE A 199 6.29 2.32 0.76
C ILE A 199 5.69 3.72 0.99
N LYS A 200 6.22 4.75 0.32
CA LYS A 200 5.65 6.10 0.33
C LYS A 200 4.34 6.11 -0.41
N THR A 201 4.35 5.56 -1.63
CA THR A 201 3.16 5.42 -2.48
C THR A 201 3.24 4.16 -3.34
N ALA A 202 2.07 3.59 -3.66
CA ALA A 202 1.93 2.55 -4.67
C ALA A 202 0.91 2.99 -5.72
N ARG A 203 1.30 3.00 -7.02
CA ARG A 203 0.44 3.51 -8.10
C ARG A 203 0.51 2.60 -9.31
N ILE A 204 -0.64 2.45 -9.99
CA ILE A 204 -0.67 1.78 -11.30
C ILE A 204 0.01 2.69 -12.31
N VAL A 205 1.05 2.17 -12.99
CA VAL A 205 1.85 2.86 -14.00
C VAL A 205 1.89 2.03 -15.27
N GLY A 206 1.08 2.38 -16.25
CA GLY A 206 0.97 1.61 -17.48
C GLY A 206 0.26 0.25 -17.28
N GLY A 207 -0.50 -0.12 -18.25
CA GLY A 207 -1.15 -1.41 -18.41
C GLY A 207 -1.34 -1.62 -19.90
N ALA A 208 -1.37 -2.86 -20.37
CA ALA A 208 -1.80 -3.12 -21.73
C ALA A 208 -3.23 -2.60 -21.87
N THR A 209 -3.43 -1.62 -22.74
CA THR A 209 -4.77 -1.27 -23.23
C THR A 209 -5.40 -2.54 -23.77
N ARG A 210 -6.64 -2.80 -23.37
CA ARG A 210 -7.48 -3.87 -23.94
C ARG A 210 -7.53 -3.77 -25.46
#